data_565b38f9e69fb3b4838d93137ecbaa6e
#
_entry.id   565b38f9e69fb3b4838d93137ecbaa6e
#
_cell.length_a   1.000
_cell.length_b   1.000
_cell.length_c   1.000
_cell.angle_alpha   90.00
_cell.angle_beta   90.00
_cell.angle_gamma   90.00
#
_symmetry.space_group_name_H-M   'P 1'
#
loop_
_entity.id
_entity.type
_entity.pdbx_description
1 polymer ?
#
loop_
_entity_poly.entity_id
_entity_poly.type
_entity_poly.pdbx_seq_one_letter_code
_entity_poly.pdbx_strand_id
1 'polypeptide(L)'
;MENFGRLILNVPDQPQQVFDLAGDQITLGRAPTNEIILKDAKASRSHAQIEFEGSKCILEDLNSANGTRLNGELVERANLSPGDVIKIGESTLRYEIDYTLATTVIDRIHDSSDLESTLAHTVLDAKINDTSSNRLVVYTTEKTWQTALQSDMLTIGRHPESDVFLDSSKVSRHHARIVRKNGSFIIRDLDSLNGTWFRGVRIQEAVLRNGQTYQVGDARLVFKEAFTQLELTSVGTPLEDGKRDRRPVIFVPGLMGSELWQGSELMWPRVRYLFTNPEMYALPDFRPFQVGGIVQEVIIVPNLIKQDQYNLLGDYMEEGLGYERGVDFIEFAYDWRQDVRQSARLLAQRIDNWNLPTPVTIIGHSLGTLVTRYYVEKLGGKDMVERIILLGGPHAGVPFAITSLYSKVDLLPFGLMGERMREVIATMPTAYQILPTYDCVYDQNGKPINLLEDESWLSEEQRPLLRMAREFRRELGNISSVPAVSIFGYGLDTVTRIEVERNSDGKWVKMEVESNPSGDDRIPEGSAILHNTEIHPVEQHHGKLYVDNDVKMRLKMELTR
;
A
#
# COMPACT_ATOMS: atom_id res chain seq x y z
N MET A 1 29.36 -19.20 6.50
CA MET A 1 28.96 -20.13 5.43
C MET A 1 27.52 -19.77 5.11
N GLU A 2 27.24 -19.46 3.86
CA GLU A 2 25.88 -19.17 3.43
C GLU A 2 25.04 -20.44 3.58
N ASN A 3 23.90 -20.35 4.20
CA ASN A 3 22.94 -21.46 4.33
C ASN A 3 21.87 -21.30 3.23
N PHE A 4 21.83 -22.24 2.31
CA PHE A 4 20.92 -22.23 1.16
C PHE A 4 19.59 -22.94 1.46
N GLY A 5 19.33 -23.31 2.70
CA GLY A 5 18.15 -24.03 3.12
C GLY A 5 18.46 -25.44 3.66
N ARG A 6 17.47 -26.32 3.64
CA ARG A 6 17.61 -27.70 4.14
C ARG A 6 16.87 -28.70 3.27
N LEU A 7 17.35 -29.93 3.27
CA LEU A 7 16.62 -31.09 2.72
C LEU A 7 16.07 -31.95 3.85
N ILE A 8 14.80 -32.28 3.74
CA ILE A 8 14.13 -33.20 4.66
C ILE A 8 13.99 -34.54 3.96
N LEU A 9 14.81 -35.52 4.38
CA LEU A 9 14.81 -36.87 3.84
C LEU A 9 13.79 -37.76 4.56
N ASN A 10 12.89 -38.33 3.78
CA ASN A 10 11.95 -39.37 4.21
C ASN A 10 12.27 -40.68 3.46
N VAL A 11 12.59 -41.73 4.22
CA VAL A 11 12.75 -43.08 3.72
C VAL A 11 11.70 -43.95 4.40
N PRO A 12 10.99 -44.84 3.73
CA PRO A 12 10.02 -45.74 4.36
C PRO A 12 10.65 -46.48 5.54
N ASP A 13 9.91 -46.58 6.65
CA ASP A 13 10.28 -47.26 7.89
C ASP A 13 11.54 -46.71 8.61
N GLN A 14 11.95 -45.51 8.30
CA GLN A 14 13.04 -44.82 8.99
C GLN A 14 12.60 -43.44 9.54
N PRO A 15 13.22 -42.97 10.64
CA PRO A 15 12.93 -41.61 11.12
C PRO A 15 13.37 -40.57 10.10
N GLN A 16 12.63 -39.50 10.01
CA GLN A 16 12.93 -38.34 9.17
C GLN A 16 14.30 -37.75 9.53
N GLN A 17 15.10 -37.39 8.52
CA GLN A 17 16.41 -36.76 8.69
C GLN A 17 16.40 -35.38 8.02
N VAL A 18 17.08 -34.41 8.62
CA VAL A 18 17.20 -33.04 8.12
C VAL A 18 18.67 -32.73 7.84
N PHE A 19 18.96 -32.19 6.67
CA PHE A 19 20.29 -31.82 6.23
C PHE A 19 20.30 -30.34 5.84
N ASP A 20 21.14 -29.56 6.50
CA ASP A 20 21.35 -28.16 6.13
C ASP A 20 22.19 -28.07 4.85
N LEU A 21 21.79 -27.21 3.92
CA LEU A 21 22.46 -26.99 2.65
C LEU A 21 23.46 -25.83 2.79
N ALA A 22 24.74 -26.16 2.94
CA ALA A 22 25.81 -25.19 3.08
C ALA A 22 27.06 -25.62 2.30
N GLY A 23 27.82 -24.68 1.77
CA GLY A 23 29.00 -24.92 0.97
C GLY A 23 28.76 -24.64 -0.52
N ASP A 24 29.65 -25.14 -1.38
CA ASP A 24 29.60 -24.91 -2.83
C ASP A 24 28.77 -25.99 -3.56
N GLN A 25 28.66 -27.17 -2.96
CA GLN A 25 28.01 -28.34 -3.56
C GLN A 25 27.61 -29.34 -2.46
N ILE A 26 26.55 -30.11 -2.67
CA ILE A 26 26.11 -31.23 -1.84
C ILE A 26 25.82 -32.44 -2.71
N THR A 27 26.40 -33.58 -2.38
CA THR A 27 26.24 -34.86 -3.12
C THR A 27 25.26 -35.78 -2.42
N LEU A 28 24.46 -36.48 -3.24
CA LEU A 28 23.43 -37.43 -2.81
C LEU A 28 23.69 -38.82 -3.45
N GLY A 29 23.63 -39.87 -2.66
CA GLY A 29 23.75 -41.20 -3.19
C GLY A 29 23.95 -42.28 -2.13
N ARG A 30 24.07 -43.53 -2.54
CA ARG A 30 24.14 -44.68 -1.64
C ARG A 30 25.55 -44.89 -1.03
N ALA A 31 26.60 -44.31 -1.64
CA ALA A 31 27.94 -44.46 -1.12
C ALA A 31 28.16 -43.58 0.14
N PRO A 32 28.95 -44.08 1.12
CA PRO A 32 29.24 -43.29 2.33
C PRO A 32 30.09 -42.03 2.10
N THR A 33 30.53 -41.83 0.87
CA THR A 33 31.30 -40.64 0.45
C THR A 33 30.44 -39.45 0.08
N ASN A 34 29.09 -39.63 0.03
CA ASN A 34 28.19 -38.51 -0.21
C ASN A 34 27.86 -37.77 1.10
N GLU A 35 27.59 -36.47 1.01
CA GLU A 35 27.10 -35.67 2.14
C GLU A 35 25.72 -36.15 2.61
N ILE A 36 24.85 -36.54 1.68
CA ILE A 36 23.55 -37.13 1.99
C ILE A 36 23.55 -38.59 1.54
N ILE A 37 23.66 -39.49 2.52
CA ILE A 37 23.70 -40.92 2.27
C ILE A 37 22.28 -41.48 2.20
N LEU A 38 21.87 -41.93 1.02
CA LEU A 38 20.59 -42.56 0.79
C LEU A 38 20.72 -44.08 1.02
N LYS A 39 20.12 -44.57 2.13
CA LYS A 39 20.06 -46.03 2.43
C LYS A 39 19.01 -46.70 1.58
N ASP A 40 19.13 -46.61 0.27
CA ASP A 40 18.19 -47.07 -0.75
C ASP A 40 18.91 -47.88 -1.80
N ALA A 41 18.51 -49.12 -2.01
CA ALA A 41 19.14 -50.02 -2.97
C ALA A 41 18.97 -49.53 -4.44
N LYS A 42 17.93 -48.73 -4.71
CA LYS A 42 17.65 -48.12 -6.02
C LYS A 42 18.45 -46.85 -6.28
N ALA A 43 19.09 -46.29 -5.27
CA ALA A 43 20.00 -45.15 -5.43
C ALA A 43 21.37 -45.61 -5.97
N SER A 44 21.93 -44.91 -6.91
CA SER A 44 23.33 -45.09 -7.37
C SER A 44 24.33 -44.68 -6.28
N ARG A 45 25.57 -45.15 -6.37
CA ARG A 45 26.64 -44.80 -5.41
C ARG A 45 26.84 -43.30 -5.31
N SER A 46 27.00 -42.63 -6.45
CA SER A 46 26.81 -41.20 -6.61
C SER A 46 25.61 -41.01 -7.50
N HIS A 47 24.52 -40.39 -7.03
CA HIS A 47 23.23 -40.38 -7.75
C HIS A 47 22.91 -39.03 -8.32
N ALA A 48 22.96 -38.00 -7.47
CA ALA A 48 22.69 -36.62 -7.82
C ALA A 48 23.57 -35.66 -7.02
N GLN A 49 23.62 -34.42 -7.45
CA GLN A 49 24.24 -33.34 -6.69
C GLN A 49 23.35 -32.11 -6.68
N ILE A 50 23.56 -31.25 -5.70
CA ILE A 50 22.99 -29.93 -5.64
C ILE A 50 24.15 -28.93 -5.66
N GLU A 51 24.19 -28.10 -6.67
CA GLU A 51 25.18 -27.02 -6.83
C GLU A 51 24.55 -25.70 -6.44
N PHE A 52 25.37 -24.78 -5.92
CA PHE A 52 24.95 -23.45 -5.54
C PHE A 52 25.63 -22.42 -6.45
N GLU A 53 24.85 -21.82 -7.36
CA GLU A 53 25.30 -20.75 -8.25
C GLU A 53 24.65 -19.42 -7.84
N GLY A 54 25.36 -18.61 -7.06
CA GLY A 54 24.80 -17.40 -6.46
C GLY A 54 23.63 -17.76 -5.52
N SER A 55 22.41 -17.28 -5.79
CA SER A 55 21.22 -17.61 -5.02
C SER A 55 20.46 -18.85 -5.53
N LYS A 56 20.96 -19.56 -6.51
CA LYS A 56 20.29 -20.71 -7.12
C LYS A 56 20.80 -22.01 -6.53
N CYS A 57 19.84 -22.90 -6.17
CA CYS A 57 20.10 -24.31 -5.89
C CYS A 57 19.76 -25.11 -7.13
N ILE A 58 20.71 -25.81 -7.71
CA ILE A 58 20.55 -26.56 -8.95
C ILE A 58 20.73 -28.03 -8.66
N LEU A 59 19.69 -28.82 -8.85
CA LEU A 59 19.72 -30.27 -8.79
C LEU A 59 20.23 -30.82 -10.13
N GLU A 60 21.18 -31.74 -10.10
CA GLU A 60 21.72 -32.42 -11.26
C GLU A 60 21.79 -33.94 -11.01
N ASP A 61 21.27 -34.73 -11.93
CA ASP A 61 21.44 -36.17 -11.94
C ASP A 61 22.83 -36.55 -12.48
N LEU A 62 23.55 -37.38 -11.76
CA LEU A 62 24.90 -37.79 -12.12
C LEU A 62 24.93 -39.07 -12.99
N ASN A 63 24.08 -39.11 -14.01
CA ASN A 63 23.86 -40.29 -14.86
C ASN A 63 23.50 -41.52 -14.03
N SER A 64 22.57 -41.36 -13.12
CA SER A 64 22.15 -42.43 -12.22
C SER A 64 21.39 -43.54 -12.93
N ALA A 65 21.42 -44.78 -12.39
CA ALA A 65 20.83 -45.96 -13.04
C ALA A 65 19.29 -45.86 -13.13
N ASN A 66 18.61 -45.19 -12.19
CA ASN A 66 17.15 -45.10 -12.12
C ASN A 66 16.61 -43.67 -12.33
N GLY A 67 17.49 -42.71 -12.49
CA GLY A 67 17.16 -41.31 -12.68
C GLY A 67 16.66 -40.59 -11.43
N THR A 68 16.77 -39.27 -11.41
CA THR A 68 16.26 -38.39 -10.40
C THR A 68 14.94 -37.77 -10.87
N ARG A 69 13.92 -37.75 -10.00
CA ARG A 69 12.65 -37.08 -10.28
C ARG A 69 12.46 -35.86 -9.41
N LEU A 70 12.02 -34.78 -10.03
CA LEU A 70 11.63 -33.53 -9.35
C LEU A 70 10.12 -33.35 -9.54
N ASN A 71 9.37 -33.32 -8.45
CA ASN A 71 7.90 -33.21 -8.45
C ASN A 71 7.20 -34.26 -9.35
N GLY A 72 7.80 -35.47 -9.47
CA GLY A 72 7.29 -36.58 -10.28
C GLY A 72 7.86 -36.64 -11.69
N GLU A 73 8.47 -35.60 -12.23
CA GLU A 73 9.10 -35.58 -13.56
C GLU A 73 10.58 -35.96 -13.50
N LEU A 74 11.05 -36.74 -14.52
CA LEU A 74 12.47 -37.10 -14.62
C LEU A 74 13.28 -35.90 -15.08
N VAL A 75 14.36 -35.60 -14.36
CA VAL A 75 15.21 -34.43 -14.65
C VAL A 75 16.69 -34.83 -14.74
N GLU A 76 17.40 -34.22 -15.68
CA GLU A 76 18.87 -34.28 -15.74
C GLU A 76 19.49 -33.12 -14.97
N ARG A 77 18.93 -31.92 -15.13
CA ARG A 77 19.35 -30.71 -14.40
C ARG A 77 18.12 -29.79 -14.23
N ALA A 78 17.88 -29.30 -13.01
CA ALA A 78 16.77 -28.42 -12.72
C ALA A 78 17.05 -27.49 -11.55
N ASN A 79 16.49 -26.28 -11.56
CA ASN A 79 16.50 -25.39 -10.41
C ASN A 79 15.55 -25.92 -9.34
N LEU A 80 16.01 -25.96 -8.08
CA LEU A 80 15.19 -26.29 -6.93
C LEU A 80 14.49 -25.03 -6.41
N SER A 81 13.21 -25.19 -6.12
CA SER A 81 12.38 -24.20 -5.45
C SER A 81 11.93 -24.74 -4.08
N PRO A 82 11.79 -23.87 -3.04
CA PRO A 82 11.28 -24.29 -1.74
C PRO A 82 9.93 -25.01 -1.89
N GLY A 83 9.82 -26.17 -1.25
CA GLY A 83 8.67 -27.06 -1.35
C GLY A 83 8.80 -28.16 -2.40
N ASP A 84 9.81 -28.12 -3.29
CA ASP A 84 10.06 -29.15 -4.27
C ASP A 84 10.39 -30.50 -3.62
N VAL A 85 9.92 -31.57 -4.26
CA VAL A 85 10.11 -32.94 -3.82
C VAL A 85 11.00 -33.68 -4.81
N ILE A 86 12.21 -34.02 -4.37
CA ILE A 86 13.15 -34.84 -5.11
C ILE A 86 12.89 -36.31 -4.75
N LYS A 87 12.72 -37.16 -5.75
CA LYS A 87 12.56 -38.62 -5.56
C LYS A 87 13.71 -39.36 -6.20
N ILE A 88 14.41 -40.15 -5.37
CA ILE A 88 15.52 -41.02 -5.77
C ILE A 88 15.21 -42.44 -5.24
N GLY A 89 14.87 -43.35 -6.11
CA GLY A 89 14.41 -44.69 -5.71
C GLY A 89 13.12 -44.61 -4.87
N GLU A 90 13.16 -45.13 -3.65
CA GLU A 90 12.05 -45.06 -2.68
C GLU A 90 12.22 -43.86 -1.73
N SER A 91 13.39 -43.20 -1.73
CA SER A 91 13.69 -42.06 -0.92
C SER A 91 13.05 -40.80 -1.49
N THR A 92 12.48 -39.95 -0.62
CA THR A 92 11.97 -38.63 -0.99
C THR A 92 12.66 -37.57 -0.15
N LEU A 93 13.11 -36.49 -0.79
CA LEU A 93 13.73 -35.34 -0.13
C LEU A 93 12.89 -34.11 -0.47
N ARG A 94 12.44 -33.38 0.56
CA ARG A 94 11.78 -32.11 0.36
C ARG A 94 12.78 -30.99 0.59
N TYR A 95 12.88 -30.08 -0.37
CA TYR A 95 13.69 -28.89 -0.22
C TYR A 95 12.91 -27.81 0.54
N GLU A 96 13.49 -27.33 1.63
CA GLU A 96 12.95 -26.24 2.45
C GLU A 96 14.04 -25.21 2.73
N ILE A 97 13.68 -23.94 2.84
CA ILE A 97 14.56 -22.90 3.36
C ILE A 97 14.29 -22.78 4.86
N ASP A 98 15.34 -22.81 5.67
CA ASP A 98 15.20 -22.59 7.12
C ASP A 98 15.02 -21.11 7.42
N TYR A 99 13.79 -20.74 7.68
CA TYR A 99 13.40 -19.36 7.99
C TYR A 99 13.62 -18.97 9.47
N THR A 100 14.19 -19.83 10.31
CA THR A 100 14.61 -19.44 11.67
C THR A 100 15.73 -18.40 11.61
N LEU A 101 16.52 -18.38 10.53
CA LEU A 101 17.44 -17.30 10.22
C LEU A 101 16.71 -16.03 9.73
N ALA A 102 15.58 -16.16 9.05
CA ALA A 102 14.74 -15.02 8.68
C ALA A 102 14.12 -14.37 9.92
N THR A 103 13.75 -15.15 10.95
CA THR A 103 13.28 -14.62 12.24
C THR A 103 14.40 -13.90 12.98
N THR A 104 15.63 -14.42 12.94
CA THR A 104 16.81 -13.76 13.54
C THR A 104 17.26 -12.54 12.71
N VAL A 105 16.96 -12.52 11.42
CA VAL A 105 17.16 -11.38 10.52
C VAL A 105 16.03 -10.35 10.76
N ILE A 106 14.81 -10.78 10.98
CA ILE A 106 13.67 -9.92 11.39
C ILE A 106 13.96 -9.27 12.76
N ASP A 107 14.51 -10.02 13.73
CA ASP A 107 14.93 -9.46 15.03
C ASP A 107 16.13 -8.50 14.92
N ARG A 108 16.99 -8.63 13.88
CA ARG A 108 18.06 -7.66 13.58
C ARG A 108 17.59 -6.49 12.71
N ILE A 109 16.50 -6.64 11.98
CA ILE A 109 15.82 -5.59 11.22
C ILE A 109 15.14 -4.60 12.17
N HIS A 110 14.80 -4.99 13.40
CA HIS A 110 14.31 -4.08 14.45
C HIS A 110 15.29 -2.94 14.81
N ASP A 111 16.52 -2.99 14.33
CA ASP A 111 17.53 -1.95 14.58
C ASP A 111 17.87 -1.09 13.34
N SER A 112 17.22 -1.30 12.20
CA SER A 112 17.41 -0.48 10.99
C SER A 112 16.05 0.00 10.43
N SER A 113 15.79 1.27 10.61
CA SER A 113 14.51 1.97 10.40
C SER A 113 13.95 2.04 8.97
N ASP A 114 14.60 1.49 7.95
CA ASP A 114 14.27 1.82 6.55
C ASP A 114 13.60 0.70 5.72
N LEU A 115 13.61 -0.53 6.21
CA LEU A 115 12.98 -1.68 5.52
C LEU A 115 11.67 -2.13 6.13
N GLU A 116 11.47 -1.84 7.41
CA GLU A 116 10.24 -2.10 8.12
C GLU A 116 9.03 -1.48 7.45
N SER A 117 9.23 -0.39 6.72
CA SER A 117 8.13 0.36 6.17
C SER A 117 7.41 -0.30 4.98
N THR A 118 8.05 -1.15 4.17
CA THR A 118 7.40 -1.69 2.96
C THR A 118 6.88 -3.12 3.10
N LEU A 119 7.52 -3.96 3.90
CA LEU A 119 7.10 -5.36 4.09
C LEU A 119 6.78 -5.71 5.54
N ALA A 120 7.45 -5.10 6.53
CA ALA A 120 7.27 -5.40 7.94
C ALA A 120 6.13 -4.58 8.58
N HIS A 121 5.83 -3.37 8.12
CA HIS A 121 4.65 -2.62 8.61
C HIS A 121 3.31 -3.27 8.28
N THR A 122 3.32 -4.27 7.46
CA THR A 122 2.16 -5.10 7.22
C THR A 122 1.95 -6.18 8.30
N VAL A 123 2.90 -6.48 9.16
CA VAL A 123 2.81 -7.56 10.17
C VAL A 123 2.56 -7.05 11.60
N LEU A 124 2.85 -5.77 11.88
CA LEU A 124 2.66 -5.21 13.22
C LEU A 124 1.25 -4.65 13.38
N ASP A 125 0.67 -4.92 14.53
CA ASP A 125 -0.66 -4.52 15.00
C ASP A 125 -1.09 -3.17 14.44
N ALA A 126 -2.17 -3.17 13.61
CA ALA A 126 -2.89 -1.95 13.35
C ALA A 126 -3.14 -1.29 14.71
N LYS A 127 -2.62 -0.07 14.94
CA LYS A 127 -3.09 0.74 16.05
C LYS A 127 -4.60 0.83 15.87
N ILE A 128 -5.34 0.04 16.63
CA ILE A 128 -6.78 0.22 16.71
C ILE A 128 -6.94 1.57 17.40
N ASN A 129 -7.30 2.59 16.61
CA ASN A 129 -7.59 3.89 17.18
C ASN A 129 -8.59 3.72 18.32
N ASP A 130 -8.30 4.30 19.47
CA ASP A 130 -9.24 4.32 20.57
C ASP A 130 -10.49 5.12 20.15
N THR A 131 -11.51 4.36 19.74
CA THR A 131 -12.80 4.91 19.34
C THR A 131 -13.79 5.00 20.50
N SER A 132 -13.34 4.69 21.74
CA SER A 132 -14.16 4.66 22.94
C SER A 132 -14.56 6.05 23.44
N SER A 133 -13.92 7.12 22.98
CA SER A 133 -14.20 8.50 23.40
C SER A 133 -14.52 9.43 22.23
N ASN A 134 -15.44 10.40 22.45
CA ASN A 134 -15.64 11.50 21.51
C ASN A 134 -14.36 12.34 21.42
N ARG A 135 -13.97 12.72 20.21
CA ARG A 135 -12.72 13.46 19.96
C ARG A 135 -12.84 14.44 18.82
N LEU A 136 -11.97 15.43 18.82
CA LEU A 136 -11.79 16.38 17.75
C LEU A 136 -10.43 16.14 17.10
N VAL A 137 -10.40 15.87 15.80
CA VAL A 137 -9.16 15.85 15.04
C VAL A 137 -8.97 17.23 14.41
N VAL A 138 -7.84 17.85 14.69
CA VAL A 138 -7.49 19.19 14.25
C VAL A 138 -6.42 19.08 13.17
N TYR A 139 -6.71 19.60 11.99
CA TYR A 139 -5.79 19.69 10.87
C TYR A 139 -5.40 21.14 10.61
N THR A 140 -4.10 21.40 10.54
CA THR A 140 -3.50 22.66 10.09
C THR A 140 -2.51 22.40 8.96
N THR A 141 -1.96 23.42 8.34
CA THR A 141 -0.90 23.28 7.34
C THR A 141 0.41 22.75 7.91
N GLU A 142 0.60 22.80 9.24
CA GLU A 142 1.84 22.38 9.92
C GLU A 142 1.75 21.00 10.53
N LYS A 143 0.58 20.63 11.09
CA LYS A 143 0.40 19.36 11.80
C LYS A 143 -1.06 18.96 11.91
N THR A 144 -1.27 17.67 12.13
CA THR A 144 -2.55 17.08 12.55
C THR A 144 -2.40 16.45 13.94
N TRP A 145 -3.41 16.65 14.80
CA TRP A 145 -3.46 16.02 16.13
C TRP A 145 -4.91 15.82 16.56
N GLN A 146 -5.10 15.03 17.60
CA GLN A 146 -6.43 14.81 18.16
C GLN A 146 -6.51 15.26 19.62
N THR A 147 -7.70 15.69 20.03
CA THR A 147 -8.03 16.11 21.40
C THR A 147 -9.31 15.42 21.82
N ALA A 148 -9.27 14.67 22.94
CA ALA A 148 -10.47 14.03 23.50
C ALA A 148 -11.43 15.09 24.06
N LEU A 149 -12.73 14.93 23.83
CA LEU A 149 -13.79 15.81 24.34
C LEU A 149 -14.28 15.27 25.70
N GLN A 150 -13.45 15.39 26.72
CA GLN A 150 -13.74 14.90 28.07
C GLN A 150 -14.45 15.95 28.93
N SER A 151 -14.24 17.22 28.66
CA SER A 151 -14.83 18.33 29.38
C SER A 151 -16.17 18.77 28.78
N ASP A 152 -17.05 19.36 29.59
CA ASP A 152 -18.32 19.95 29.12
C ASP A 152 -18.10 21.23 28.29
N MET A 153 -16.92 21.79 28.32
CA MET A 153 -16.53 22.96 27.52
C MET A 153 -15.05 22.86 27.12
N LEU A 154 -14.77 23.12 25.84
CA LEU A 154 -13.43 23.33 25.30
C LEU A 154 -13.36 24.67 24.58
N THR A 155 -12.25 25.37 24.75
CA THR A 155 -11.94 26.64 24.09
C THR A 155 -11.05 26.42 22.87
N ILE A 156 -11.30 27.19 21.80
CA ILE A 156 -10.55 27.12 20.55
C ILE A 156 -10.07 28.54 20.23
N GLY A 157 -8.77 28.70 19.99
CA GLY A 157 -8.25 30.03 19.67
C GLY A 157 -6.74 30.11 19.60
N ARG A 158 -6.25 31.32 19.28
CA ARG A 158 -4.82 31.66 19.25
C ARG A 158 -4.25 32.06 20.63
N HIS A 159 -5.05 32.06 21.68
CA HIS A 159 -4.54 32.25 23.02
C HIS A 159 -3.82 30.98 23.49
N PRO A 160 -2.59 31.07 24.07
CA PRO A 160 -1.83 29.88 24.47
C PRO A 160 -2.54 28.97 25.48
N GLU A 161 -3.47 29.50 26.28
CA GLU A 161 -4.26 28.74 27.25
C GLU A 161 -5.55 28.11 26.65
N SER A 162 -5.78 28.24 25.33
CA SER A 162 -6.90 27.55 24.69
C SER A 162 -6.69 26.05 24.68
N ASP A 163 -7.73 25.28 24.99
CA ASP A 163 -7.68 23.80 24.98
C ASP A 163 -7.30 23.27 23.58
N VAL A 164 -7.77 23.95 22.53
CA VAL A 164 -7.34 23.75 21.15
C VAL A 164 -6.60 25.02 20.72
N PHE A 165 -5.28 25.03 20.93
CA PHE A 165 -4.42 26.14 20.54
C PHE A 165 -4.13 26.08 19.04
N LEU A 166 -4.44 27.17 18.32
CA LEU A 166 -4.23 27.32 16.88
C LEU A 166 -3.32 28.53 16.63
N ASP A 167 -2.04 28.30 16.35
CA ASP A 167 -1.08 29.35 16.09
C ASP A 167 -1.21 29.87 14.65
N SER A 168 -2.23 30.69 14.43
CA SER A 168 -2.50 31.29 13.13
C SER A 168 -3.02 32.74 13.31
N SER A 169 -2.50 33.64 12.49
CA SER A 169 -3.01 35.03 12.44
C SER A 169 -4.46 35.13 11.96
N LYS A 170 -4.98 34.10 11.32
CA LYS A 170 -6.38 34.01 10.88
C LYS A 170 -7.33 33.54 11.98
N VAL A 171 -6.80 33.13 13.14
CA VAL A 171 -7.57 32.68 14.29
C VAL A 171 -7.59 33.76 15.36
N SER A 172 -8.76 34.13 15.89
CA SER A 172 -8.90 35.06 17.01
C SER A 172 -8.35 34.46 18.30
N ARG A 173 -7.93 35.27 19.27
CA ARG A 173 -7.43 34.79 20.58
C ARG A 173 -8.42 33.85 21.25
N HIS A 174 -9.69 34.25 21.27
CA HIS A 174 -10.83 33.44 21.66
C HIS A 174 -11.73 33.37 20.42
N HIS A 175 -11.63 32.28 19.65
CA HIS A 175 -12.28 32.18 18.35
C HIS A 175 -13.64 31.46 18.43
N ALA A 176 -13.62 30.28 19.02
CA ALA A 176 -14.81 29.46 19.20
C ALA A 176 -14.72 28.67 20.51
N ARG A 177 -15.83 28.07 20.90
CA ARG A 177 -15.87 27.08 21.98
C ARG A 177 -16.77 25.92 21.61
N ILE A 178 -16.44 24.76 22.12
CA ILE A 178 -17.30 23.58 22.06
C ILE A 178 -17.95 23.42 23.44
N VAL A 179 -19.24 23.24 23.49
CA VAL A 179 -19.99 22.99 24.73
C VAL A 179 -20.81 21.72 24.60
N ARG A 180 -20.88 20.94 25.69
CA ARG A 180 -21.77 19.77 25.77
C ARG A 180 -23.14 20.20 26.28
N LYS A 181 -24.19 19.90 25.55
CA LYS A 181 -25.58 20.21 25.92
C LYS A 181 -26.50 19.05 25.52
N ASN A 182 -27.25 18.53 26.47
CA ASN A 182 -28.20 17.42 26.24
C ASN A 182 -27.57 16.21 25.52
N GLY A 183 -26.33 15.85 25.87
CA GLY A 183 -25.59 14.75 25.25
C GLY A 183 -24.92 15.06 23.92
N SER A 184 -25.22 16.18 23.29
CA SER A 184 -24.61 16.62 22.03
C SER A 184 -23.51 17.64 22.27
N PHE A 185 -22.50 17.69 21.39
CA PHE A 185 -21.48 18.73 21.35
C PHE A 185 -21.89 19.82 20.37
N ILE A 186 -21.74 21.07 20.75
CA ILE A 186 -22.11 22.25 19.96
C ILE A 186 -20.88 23.14 19.85
N ILE A 187 -20.45 23.42 18.63
CA ILE A 187 -19.45 24.48 18.38
C ILE A 187 -20.16 25.81 18.27
N ARG A 188 -19.61 26.85 18.93
CA ARG A 188 -20.12 28.21 18.91
C ARG A 188 -19.01 29.20 18.61
N ASP A 189 -19.19 30.03 17.61
CA ASP A 189 -18.32 31.16 17.30
C ASP A 189 -18.41 32.22 18.41
N LEU A 190 -17.30 32.80 18.78
CA LEU A 190 -17.20 33.84 19.82
C LEU A 190 -17.01 35.22 19.20
N ASP A 191 -17.78 35.55 18.18
CA ASP A 191 -17.66 36.78 17.39
C ASP A 191 -16.26 36.96 16.81
N SER A 192 -15.73 35.87 16.29
CA SER A 192 -14.38 35.84 15.74
C SER A 192 -14.27 36.66 14.46
N LEU A 193 -13.07 37.23 14.20
CA LEU A 193 -12.86 38.11 13.05
C LEU A 193 -13.13 37.40 11.72
N ASN A 194 -12.60 36.21 11.54
CA ASN A 194 -12.72 35.43 10.29
C ASN A 194 -13.87 34.43 10.30
N GLY A 195 -14.55 34.23 11.43
CA GLY A 195 -15.70 33.37 11.56
C GLY A 195 -15.35 31.87 11.63
N THR A 196 -16.31 31.13 12.16
CA THR A 196 -16.36 29.65 12.11
C THR A 196 -17.27 29.24 10.95
N TRP A 197 -16.83 28.22 10.16
CA TRP A 197 -17.53 27.86 8.93
C TRP A 197 -17.86 26.35 8.91
N PHE A 198 -19.02 26.05 8.35
CA PHE A 198 -19.44 24.70 8.06
C PHE A 198 -19.96 24.62 6.62
N ARG A 199 -19.38 23.74 5.78
CA ARG A 199 -19.74 23.57 4.36
C ARG A 199 -19.77 24.90 3.58
N GLY A 200 -18.82 25.77 3.83
CA GLY A 200 -18.71 27.07 3.17
C GLY A 200 -19.69 28.15 3.68
N VAL A 201 -20.51 27.84 4.69
CA VAL A 201 -21.43 28.80 5.35
C VAL A 201 -20.85 29.21 6.70
N ARG A 202 -20.80 30.54 6.96
CA ARG A 202 -20.41 31.07 8.27
C ARG A 202 -21.50 30.74 9.29
N ILE A 203 -21.12 30.16 10.43
CA ILE A 203 -22.04 29.74 11.49
C ILE A 203 -21.79 30.50 12.79
N GLN A 204 -22.84 30.78 13.54
CA GLN A 204 -22.75 31.24 14.92
C GLN A 204 -22.69 30.06 15.89
N GLU A 205 -23.47 29.03 15.62
CA GLU A 205 -23.38 27.75 16.33
C GLU A 205 -23.84 26.60 15.44
N ALA A 206 -23.31 25.39 15.69
CA ALA A 206 -23.74 24.18 15.05
C ALA A 206 -23.55 22.96 15.97
N VAL A 207 -24.45 21.98 15.87
CA VAL A 207 -24.26 20.68 16.52
C VAL A 207 -23.16 19.92 15.77
N LEU A 208 -22.15 19.47 16.50
CA LEU A 208 -21.10 18.62 15.96
C LEU A 208 -21.68 17.22 15.65
N ARG A 209 -21.43 16.74 14.45
CA ARG A 209 -21.86 15.40 14.01
C ARG A 209 -20.66 14.61 13.54
N ASN A 210 -20.70 13.31 13.77
CA ASN A 210 -19.60 12.40 13.42
C ASN A 210 -19.13 12.60 11.97
N GLY A 211 -17.81 12.72 11.77
CA GLY A 211 -17.16 12.86 10.48
C GLY A 211 -17.34 14.22 9.79
N GLN A 212 -18.06 15.18 10.38
CA GLN A 212 -18.21 16.52 9.79
C GLN A 212 -17.01 17.40 10.07
N THR A 213 -16.63 18.19 9.05
CA THR A 213 -15.52 19.13 9.10
C THR A 213 -16.02 20.55 9.30
N TYR A 214 -15.47 21.23 10.31
CA TYR A 214 -15.69 22.64 10.62
C TYR A 214 -14.39 23.41 10.39
N GLN A 215 -14.48 24.63 9.87
CA GLN A 215 -13.31 25.46 9.62
C GLN A 215 -13.25 26.61 10.62
N VAL A 216 -12.08 26.82 11.23
CA VAL A 216 -11.77 27.89 12.18
C VAL A 216 -10.49 28.60 11.69
N GLY A 217 -10.66 29.77 11.06
CA GLY A 217 -9.57 30.40 10.33
C GLY A 217 -9.09 29.54 9.16
N ASP A 218 -7.84 29.06 9.21
CA ASP A 218 -7.24 28.12 8.25
C ASP A 218 -7.15 26.69 8.78
N ALA A 219 -7.53 26.45 10.04
CA ALA A 219 -7.61 25.10 10.59
C ALA A 219 -8.93 24.40 10.20
N ARG A 220 -8.87 23.09 10.07
CA ARG A 220 -10.05 22.22 9.89
C ARG A 220 -10.21 21.30 11.10
N LEU A 221 -11.39 21.23 11.64
CA LEU A 221 -11.75 20.48 12.83
C LEU A 221 -12.72 19.38 12.43
N VAL A 222 -12.35 18.12 12.61
CA VAL A 222 -13.21 16.96 12.33
C VAL A 222 -13.68 16.37 13.65
N PHE A 223 -14.99 16.38 13.89
CA PHE A 223 -15.57 15.74 15.06
C PHE A 223 -15.76 14.25 14.82
N LYS A 224 -15.35 13.44 15.79
CA LYS A 224 -15.49 11.98 15.79
C LYS A 224 -16.16 11.51 17.06
N GLU A 225 -17.31 10.86 16.89
CA GLU A 225 -18.07 10.26 17.98
C GLU A 225 -17.42 8.96 18.43
N ALA A 226 -17.57 8.66 19.73
CA ALA A 226 -17.31 7.32 20.24
C ALA A 226 -18.28 6.33 19.62
N PHE A 227 -17.81 5.16 19.24
CA PHE A 227 -18.66 4.09 18.72
C PHE A 227 -18.15 2.71 19.14
N THR A 228 -19.03 1.72 19.07
CA THR A 228 -18.75 0.33 19.41
C THR A 228 -18.53 -0.52 18.16
N GLN A 229 -17.89 -1.68 18.32
CA GLN A 229 -17.74 -2.64 17.24
C GLN A 229 -19.10 -3.09 16.66
N LEU A 230 -20.14 -3.15 17.48
CA LEU A 230 -21.48 -3.53 17.03
C LEU A 230 -22.05 -2.52 16.02
N GLU A 231 -21.77 -1.22 16.17
CA GLU A 231 -22.23 -0.19 15.24
C GLU A 231 -21.54 -0.29 13.89
N LEU A 232 -20.31 -0.83 13.84
CA LEU A 232 -19.59 -1.09 12.59
C LEU A 232 -20.27 -2.19 11.75
N THR A 233 -20.82 -3.22 12.42
CA THR A 233 -21.36 -4.41 11.76
C THR A 233 -22.87 -4.32 11.49
N SER A 234 -23.54 -3.22 11.85
CA SER A 234 -24.98 -3.07 11.56
C SER A 234 -25.24 -2.94 10.05
N VAL A 235 -26.06 -3.82 9.54
CA VAL A 235 -26.46 -3.87 8.13
C VAL A 235 -27.50 -2.79 7.81
N GLY A 236 -27.46 -2.22 6.60
CA GLY A 236 -28.49 -1.26 6.15
C GLY A 236 -29.90 -1.88 6.14
N THR A 237 -30.93 -1.05 6.30
CA THR A 237 -32.34 -1.50 6.32
C THR A 237 -32.74 -2.03 4.94
N PRO A 238 -33.27 -3.26 4.82
CA PRO A 238 -33.85 -3.74 3.57
C PRO A 238 -35.11 -2.93 3.20
N LEU A 239 -35.36 -2.77 1.91
CA LEU A 239 -36.66 -2.26 1.42
C LEU A 239 -37.76 -3.29 1.69
N GLU A 240 -39.05 -2.83 1.60
CA GLU A 240 -40.21 -3.71 1.78
C GLU A 240 -40.25 -4.90 0.80
N ASP A 241 -39.66 -4.75 -0.38
CA ASP A 241 -39.51 -5.81 -1.41
C ASP A 241 -38.24 -6.69 -1.21
N GLY A 242 -37.51 -6.51 -0.12
CA GLY A 242 -36.27 -7.20 0.17
C GLY A 242 -35.05 -6.63 -0.55
N LYS A 243 -35.18 -5.62 -1.41
CA LYS A 243 -34.07 -4.89 -2.01
C LYS A 243 -33.57 -3.82 -1.06
N ARG A 244 -32.27 -3.52 -1.14
CA ARG A 244 -31.67 -2.44 -0.39
C ARG A 244 -31.53 -1.21 -1.29
N ASP A 245 -32.01 -0.06 -0.82
CA ASP A 245 -31.85 1.22 -1.54
C ASP A 245 -30.46 1.77 -1.27
N ARG A 246 -29.48 1.28 -2.04
CA ARG A 246 -28.10 1.75 -1.97
C ARG A 246 -27.45 1.78 -3.35
N ARG A 247 -26.47 2.67 -3.49
CA ARG A 247 -25.73 2.84 -4.74
C ARG A 247 -24.73 1.69 -4.94
N PRO A 248 -24.54 1.24 -6.17
CA PRO A 248 -23.45 0.32 -6.48
C PRO A 248 -22.08 0.94 -6.19
N VAL A 249 -21.14 0.12 -5.74
CA VAL A 249 -19.82 0.55 -5.33
C VAL A 249 -18.74 -0.14 -6.15
N ILE A 250 -17.76 0.64 -6.56
CA ILE A 250 -16.54 0.13 -7.20
C ILE A 250 -15.35 0.42 -6.30
N PHE A 251 -14.57 -0.60 -5.99
CA PHE A 251 -13.29 -0.44 -5.29
C PHE A 251 -12.14 -0.48 -6.29
N VAL A 252 -11.26 0.52 -6.25
CA VAL A 252 -10.05 0.64 -7.10
C VAL A 252 -8.82 0.58 -6.21
N PRO A 253 -8.04 -0.51 -6.25
CA PRO A 253 -6.90 -0.73 -5.36
C PRO A 253 -5.71 0.18 -5.68
N GLY A 254 -4.73 0.19 -4.76
CA GLY A 254 -3.48 0.92 -4.92
C GLY A 254 -2.42 0.22 -5.78
N LEU A 255 -1.21 0.75 -5.71
CA LEU A 255 -0.02 0.14 -6.31
C LEU A 255 0.16 -1.27 -5.76
N MET A 256 0.50 -2.23 -6.63
CA MET A 256 0.63 -3.65 -6.29
C MET A 256 -0.67 -4.30 -5.75
N GLY A 257 -1.82 -3.64 -5.92
CA GLY A 257 -3.11 -4.10 -5.39
C GLY A 257 -3.89 -5.04 -6.31
N SER A 258 -3.37 -5.38 -7.47
CA SER A 258 -3.99 -6.33 -8.42
C SER A 258 -3.03 -7.46 -8.75
N GLU A 259 -3.57 -8.65 -8.92
CA GLU A 259 -2.81 -9.83 -9.34
C GLU A 259 -2.29 -9.70 -10.76
N LEU A 260 -1.08 -10.18 -10.98
CA LEU A 260 -0.46 -10.28 -12.31
C LEU A 260 -0.13 -11.74 -12.61
N TRP A 261 -0.60 -12.23 -13.75
CA TRP A 261 -0.46 -13.61 -14.20
C TRP A 261 0.34 -13.68 -15.49
N GLN A 262 1.16 -14.71 -15.64
CA GLN A 262 1.80 -15.08 -16.90
C GLN A 262 1.35 -16.47 -17.33
N GLY A 263 0.44 -16.52 -18.30
CA GLY A 263 -0.26 -17.76 -18.63
C GLY A 263 -1.07 -18.27 -17.42
N SER A 264 -0.77 -19.46 -16.93
CA SER A 264 -1.40 -20.05 -15.74
C SER A 264 -0.64 -19.78 -14.45
N GLU A 265 0.48 -19.04 -14.49
CA GLU A 265 1.34 -18.78 -13.35
C GLU A 265 1.02 -17.42 -12.72
N LEU A 266 0.72 -17.45 -11.41
CA LEU A 266 0.56 -16.24 -10.62
C LEU A 266 1.92 -15.64 -10.31
N MET A 267 2.23 -14.48 -10.87
CA MET A 267 3.50 -13.77 -10.69
C MET A 267 3.46 -12.87 -9.46
N TRP A 268 2.43 -12.04 -9.35
CA TRP A 268 2.18 -11.19 -8.20
C TRP A 268 0.80 -11.53 -7.60
N PRO A 269 0.67 -11.75 -6.28
CA PRO A 269 1.53 -11.36 -5.16
C PRO A 269 2.51 -12.43 -4.61
N ARG A 270 3.14 -13.20 -5.47
CA ARG A 270 4.22 -14.09 -5.01
C ARG A 270 5.52 -13.30 -4.89
N VAL A 271 5.82 -12.87 -3.67
CA VAL A 271 6.98 -12.00 -3.35
C VAL A 271 8.31 -12.56 -3.85
N ARG A 272 8.48 -13.88 -3.90
CA ARG A 272 9.71 -14.53 -4.38
C ARG A 272 10.18 -14.04 -5.76
N TYR A 273 9.25 -13.75 -6.68
CA TYR A 273 9.62 -13.30 -8.04
C TYR A 273 10.19 -11.90 -8.07
N LEU A 274 9.80 -11.03 -7.13
CA LEU A 274 10.46 -9.73 -6.96
C LEU A 274 11.93 -9.89 -6.61
N PHE A 275 12.28 -11.01 -5.97
CA PHE A 275 13.64 -11.30 -5.52
C PHE A 275 14.47 -12.05 -6.55
N THR A 276 13.89 -13.05 -7.17
CA THR A 276 14.63 -13.91 -8.11
C THR A 276 14.71 -13.31 -9.50
N ASN A 277 13.63 -12.72 -10.01
CA ASN A 277 13.46 -12.27 -11.38
C ASN A 277 12.72 -10.93 -11.48
N PRO A 278 13.17 -9.85 -10.81
CA PRO A 278 12.46 -8.57 -10.80
C PRO A 278 12.27 -7.97 -12.20
N GLU A 279 13.21 -8.23 -13.12
CA GLU A 279 13.16 -7.78 -14.52
C GLU A 279 11.92 -8.26 -15.30
N MET A 280 11.24 -9.30 -14.83
CA MET A 280 9.98 -9.73 -15.42
C MET A 280 8.86 -8.68 -15.28
N TYR A 281 8.99 -7.80 -14.32
CA TYR A 281 8.02 -6.71 -14.08
C TYR A 281 8.36 -5.43 -14.85
N ALA A 282 9.47 -5.39 -15.59
CA ALA A 282 9.87 -4.22 -16.39
C ALA A 282 8.95 -4.01 -17.61
N LEU A 283 8.83 -2.77 -18.06
CA LEU A 283 8.11 -2.39 -19.28
C LEU A 283 9.09 -1.88 -20.35
N PRO A 284 8.80 -2.10 -21.67
CA PRO A 284 7.65 -2.86 -22.21
C PRO A 284 7.78 -4.36 -21.95
N ASP A 285 6.64 -5.00 -21.75
CA ASP A 285 6.60 -6.45 -21.51
C ASP A 285 6.93 -7.24 -22.77
N PHE A 286 7.93 -8.08 -22.72
CA PHE A 286 8.18 -9.09 -23.78
C PHE A 286 7.11 -10.19 -23.74
N ARG A 287 6.51 -10.42 -22.56
CA ARG A 287 5.40 -11.35 -22.33
C ARG A 287 4.40 -10.65 -21.40
N PRO A 288 3.37 -9.98 -21.95
CA PRO A 288 2.46 -9.17 -21.14
C PRO A 288 1.74 -10.00 -20.09
N PHE A 289 1.64 -9.46 -18.89
CA PHE A 289 0.87 -10.08 -17.83
C PHE A 289 -0.63 -9.91 -18.10
N GLN A 290 -1.37 -10.93 -17.69
CA GLN A 290 -2.81 -10.86 -17.56
C GLN A 290 -3.15 -10.36 -16.16
N VAL A 291 -4.09 -9.43 -16.06
CA VAL A 291 -4.60 -8.94 -14.78
C VAL A 291 -5.62 -9.92 -14.25
N GLY A 292 -5.40 -10.40 -13.03
CA GLY A 292 -6.35 -11.25 -12.31
C GLY A 292 -7.35 -10.45 -11.48
N GLY A 293 -7.63 -10.90 -10.27
CA GLY A 293 -8.42 -10.17 -9.27
C GLY A 293 -7.62 -9.09 -8.55
N ILE A 294 -8.24 -8.44 -7.56
CA ILE A 294 -7.48 -7.67 -6.60
C ILE A 294 -6.76 -8.61 -5.63
N VAL A 295 -5.63 -8.14 -5.09
CA VAL A 295 -4.85 -8.92 -4.14
C VAL A 295 -5.62 -9.04 -2.83
N GLN A 296 -6.10 -10.25 -2.53
CA GLN A 296 -6.80 -10.56 -1.28
C GLN A 296 -5.79 -10.79 -0.14
N GLU A 297 -4.70 -11.51 -0.45
CA GLU A 297 -3.63 -11.85 0.48
C GLU A 297 -2.27 -11.73 -0.23
N VAL A 298 -1.25 -11.26 0.47
CA VAL A 298 0.15 -11.34 0.00
C VAL A 298 0.77 -12.62 0.54
N ILE A 299 1.33 -13.43 -0.34
CA ILE A 299 2.02 -14.66 0.02
C ILE A 299 3.51 -14.32 0.19
N ILE A 300 3.93 -14.11 1.43
CA ILE A 300 5.34 -13.83 1.77
C ILE A 300 6.12 -15.13 1.74
N VAL A 301 5.58 -16.19 2.36
CA VAL A 301 6.14 -17.54 2.35
C VAL A 301 5.03 -18.53 2.02
N PRO A 302 5.16 -19.33 0.95
CA PRO A 302 4.14 -20.31 0.57
C PRO A 302 3.79 -21.23 1.75
N ASN A 303 2.50 -21.35 2.06
CA ASN A 303 1.91 -22.17 3.12
C ASN A 303 2.28 -21.81 4.57
N LEU A 304 3.04 -20.72 4.83
CA LEU A 304 3.47 -20.34 6.18
C LEU A 304 3.07 -18.93 6.57
N ILE A 305 3.38 -17.93 5.75
CA ILE A 305 3.11 -16.52 6.05
C ILE A 305 2.30 -15.93 4.91
N LYS A 306 1.06 -15.62 5.21
CA LYS A 306 0.15 -14.85 4.37
C LYS A 306 -0.23 -13.58 5.11
N GLN A 307 -0.46 -12.53 4.37
CA GLN A 307 -0.91 -11.28 4.91
C GLN A 307 -2.18 -10.85 4.22
N ASP A 308 -3.19 -10.58 5.05
CA ASP A 308 -4.44 -10.00 4.58
C ASP A 308 -4.23 -8.65 3.94
N GLN A 309 -4.85 -8.46 2.80
CA GLN A 309 -4.89 -7.22 2.06
C GLN A 309 -6.34 -6.76 1.93
N TYR A 310 -6.84 -6.60 0.72
CA TYR A 310 -8.17 -6.08 0.48
C TYR A 310 -9.33 -7.03 0.81
N ASN A 311 -9.06 -8.31 1.13
CA ASN A 311 -10.08 -9.23 1.63
C ASN A 311 -10.87 -8.62 2.81
N LEU A 312 -10.18 -8.00 3.78
CA LEU A 312 -10.83 -7.41 4.96
C LEU A 312 -11.77 -6.23 4.62
N LEU A 313 -11.47 -5.46 3.57
CA LEU A 313 -12.39 -4.45 3.08
C LEU A 313 -13.59 -5.10 2.39
N GLY A 314 -13.34 -6.10 1.54
CA GLY A 314 -14.39 -6.83 0.84
C GLY A 314 -15.36 -7.50 1.80
N ASP A 315 -14.84 -8.17 2.83
CA ASP A 315 -15.65 -8.80 3.89
C ASP A 315 -16.48 -7.77 4.65
N TYR A 316 -15.91 -6.59 4.95
CA TYR A 316 -16.67 -5.50 5.54
C TYR A 316 -17.79 -4.99 4.63
N MET A 317 -17.55 -4.88 3.33
CA MET A 317 -18.57 -4.50 2.36
C MET A 317 -19.71 -5.52 2.31
N GLU A 318 -19.40 -6.83 2.33
CA GLU A 318 -20.40 -7.90 2.27
C GLU A 318 -21.09 -8.12 3.63
N GLU A 319 -20.33 -8.44 4.67
CA GLU A 319 -20.86 -8.84 5.98
C GLU A 319 -21.33 -7.63 6.80
N GLY A 320 -20.56 -6.53 6.76
CA GLY A 320 -20.85 -5.32 7.53
C GLY A 320 -21.89 -4.42 6.88
N LEU A 321 -21.84 -4.26 5.55
CA LEU A 321 -22.71 -3.37 4.81
C LEU A 321 -23.70 -4.09 3.89
N GLY A 322 -23.53 -5.41 3.72
CA GLY A 322 -24.43 -6.29 2.99
C GLY A 322 -24.45 -6.07 1.49
N TYR A 323 -23.35 -5.59 0.90
CA TYR A 323 -23.13 -5.59 -0.53
C TYR A 323 -22.93 -7.02 -1.04
N GLU A 324 -23.07 -7.22 -2.34
CA GLU A 324 -22.85 -8.50 -2.99
C GLU A 324 -21.80 -8.34 -4.10
N ARG A 325 -20.65 -9.03 -3.94
CA ARG A 325 -19.55 -8.97 -4.92
C ARG A 325 -20.03 -9.42 -6.30
N GLY A 326 -19.67 -8.65 -7.32
CA GLY A 326 -20.04 -8.92 -8.70
C GLY A 326 -21.46 -8.43 -9.07
N VAL A 327 -22.29 -8.11 -8.09
CA VAL A 327 -23.65 -7.61 -8.27
C VAL A 327 -23.72 -6.10 -8.03
N ASP A 328 -23.61 -5.63 -6.80
CA ASP A 328 -23.65 -4.20 -6.45
C ASP A 328 -22.33 -3.70 -5.83
N PHE A 329 -21.34 -4.59 -5.69
CA PHE A 329 -19.97 -4.27 -5.32
C PHE A 329 -18.97 -4.91 -6.30
N ILE A 330 -18.17 -4.08 -6.97
CA ILE A 330 -17.10 -4.52 -7.89
C ILE A 330 -15.74 -4.12 -7.36
N GLU A 331 -14.84 -5.08 -7.41
CA GLU A 331 -13.41 -4.90 -7.22
C GLU A 331 -12.76 -4.75 -8.60
N PHE A 332 -12.22 -3.57 -8.90
CA PHE A 332 -11.63 -3.26 -10.20
C PHE A 332 -10.13 -3.48 -10.18
N ALA A 333 -9.67 -4.59 -10.75
CA ALA A 333 -8.24 -4.88 -10.93
C ALA A 333 -7.69 -4.26 -12.21
N TYR A 334 -6.42 -3.81 -12.16
CA TYR A 334 -5.71 -3.20 -13.30
C TYR A 334 -4.21 -3.42 -13.19
N ASP A 335 -3.49 -3.33 -14.30
CA ASP A 335 -2.01 -3.39 -14.29
C ASP A 335 -1.45 -2.08 -13.72
N TRP A 336 -1.08 -2.11 -12.45
CA TRP A 336 -0.59 -0.98 -11.67
C TRP A 336 0.77 -0.44 -12.11
N ARG A 337 1.48 -1.11 -13.03
CA ARG A 337 2.73 -0.65 -13.62
C ARG A 337 2.50 0.38 -14.73
N GLN A 338 1.35 0.29 -15.40
CA GLN A 338 0.99 1.04 -16.60
C GLN A 338 0.61 2.49 -16.30
N ASP A 339 0.51 3.30 -17.36
CA ASP A 339 0.02 4.67 -17.26
C ASP A 339 -1.39 4.73 -16.62
N VAL A 340 -1.56 5.58 -15.63
CA VAL A 340 -2.84 5.80 -14.91
C VAL A 340 -3.98 6.10 -15.89
N ARG A 341 -3.70 6.81 -16.98
CA ARG A 341 -4.69 7.14 -18.02
C ARG A 341 -5.22 5.89 -18.73
N GLN A 342 -4.37 4.88 -18.92
CA GLN A 342 -4.78 3.60 -19.48
C GLN A 342 -5.68 2.84 -18.51
N SER A 343 -5.30 2.77 -17.25
CA SER A 343 -6.09 2.13 -16.19
C SER A 343 -7.46 2.81 -16.01
N ALA A 344 -7.50 4.14 -16.11
CA ALA A 344 -8.76 4.89 -16.05
C ALA A 344 -9.68 4.62 -17.26
N ARG A 345 -9.14 4.42 -18.48
CA ARG A 345 -9.94 4.00 -19.64
C ARG A 345 -10.55 2.61 -19.44
N LEU A 346 -9.77 1.67 -18.85
CA LEU A 346 -10.28 0.33 -18.51
C LEU A 346 -11.39 0.41 -17.45
N LEU A 347 -11.24 1.30 -16.47
CA LEU A 347 -12.29 1.57 -15.48
C LEU A 347 -13.57 2.10 -16.15
N ALA A 348 -13.45 3.06 -17.06
CA ALA A 348 -14.57 3.56 -17.83
C ALA A 348 -15.30 2.43 -18.58
N GLN A 349 -14.55 1.61 -19.32
CA GLN A 349 -15.11 0.46 -20.04
C GLN A 349 -15.78 -0.55 -19.11
N ARG A 350 -15.21 -0.75 -17.90
CA ARG A 350 -15.80 -1.66 -16.90
C ARG A 350 -17.14 -1.14 -16.38
N ILE A 351 -17.26 0.18 -16.16
CA ILE A 351 -18.49 0.84 -15.72
C ILE A 351 -19.55 0.78 -16.82
N ASP A 352 -19.17 1.10 -18.06
CA ASP A 352 -20.09 1.07 -19.21
C ASP A 352 -20.65 -0.35 -19.46
N ASN A 353 -19.83 -1.38 -19.24
CA ASN A 353 -20.22 -2.78 -19.39
C ASN A 353 -20.93 -3.35 -18.15
N TRP A 354 -20.94 -2.66 -17.05
CA TRP A 354 -21.59 -3.08 -15.83
C TRP A 354 -23.04 -2.61 -15.81
N ASN A 355 -23.91 -3.38 -16.31
CA ASN A 355 -25.33 -3.10 -16.57
C ASN A 355 -26.15 -2.78 -15.29
N LEU A 356 -25.65 -1.86 -14.46
CA LEU A 356 -26.26 -1.45 -13.20
C LEU A 356 -26.77 0.00 -13.25
N PRO A 357 -27.73 0.34 -12.35
CA PRO A 357 -28.17 1.72 -12.25
C PRO A 357 -27.02 2.65 -11.85
N THR A 358 -26.81 3.68 -12.63
CA THR A 358 -25.95 4.81 -12.32
C THR A 358 -26.75 5.91 -11.60
N PRO A 359 -26.14 6.79 -10.83
CA PRO A 359 -24.71 6.91 -10.60
C PRO A 359 -24.16 5.91 -9.57
N VAL A 360 -22.86 5.62 -9.67
CA VAL A 360 -22.11 4.73 -8.76
C VAL A 360 -21.29 5.52 -7.73
N THR A 361 -20.88 4.86 -6.64
CA THR A 361 -19.84 5.38 -5.74
C THR A 361 -18.53 4.67 -6.02
N ILE A 362 -17.39 5.39 -6.06
CA ILE A 362 -16.08 4.79 -6.23
C ILE A 362 -15.23 5.01 -4.98
N ILE A 363 -14.69 3.92 -4.43
CA ILE A 363 -13.69 3.93 -3.37
C ILE A 363 -12.33 3.68 -4.02
N GLY A 364 -11.44 4.67 -4.02
CA GLY A 364 -10.07 4.51 -4.48
C GLY A 364 -9.09 4.45 -3.31
N HIS A 365 -8.11 3.56 -3.38
CA HIS A 365 -7.01 3.50 -2.41
C HIS A 365 -5.69 3.85 -3.10
N SER A 366 -4.86 4.71 -2.47
CA SER A 366 -3.52 5.01 -2.95
C SER A 366 -3.49 5.42 -4.43
N LEU A 367 -2.73 4.73 -5.30
CA LEU A 367 -2.70 4.93 -6.75
C LEU A 367 -4.10 4.86 -7.38
N GLY A 368 -4.99 4.00 -6.88
CA GLY A 368 -6.36 3.86 -7.35
C GLY A 368 -7.17 5.15 -7.24
N THR A 369 -6.80 6.07 -6.34
CA THR A 369 -7.42 7.39 -6.25
C THR A 369 -7.13 8.25 -7.49
N LEU A 370 -5.93 8.14 -8.06
CA LEU A 370 -5.55 8.85 -9.29
C LEU A 370 -6.27 8.25 -10.51
N VAL A 371 -6.41 6.92 -10.58
CA VAL A 371 -7.20 6.22 -11.61
C VAL A 371 -8.66 6.69 -11.56
N THR A 372 -9.27 6.68 -10.37
CA THR A 372 -10.64 7.15 -10.12
C THR A 372 -10.82 8.60 -10.55
N ARG A 373 -9.93 9.48 -10.11
CA ARG A 373 -10.00 10.90 -10.44
C ARG A 373 -9.84 11.15 -11.94
N TYR A 374 -8.89 10.48 -12.60
CA TYR A 374 -8.72 10.66 -14.03
C TYR A 374 -9.96 10.22 -14.82
N TYR A 375 -10.61 9.13 -14.41
CA TYR A 375 -11.89 8.72 -14.98
C TYR A 375 -12.95 9.80 -14.80
N VAL A 376 -13.13 10.31 -13.58
CA VAL A 376 -14.14 11.32 -13.27
C VAL A 376 -13.90 12.62 -14.04
N GLU A 377 -12.66 13.12 -14.02
CA GLU A 377 -12.34 14.45 -14.53
C GLU A 377 -12.13 14.51 -16.06
N LYS A 378 -11.72 13.40 -16.69
CA LYS A 378 -11.26 13.39 -18.08
C LYS A 378 -11.99 12.44 -19.01
N LEU A 379 -12.69 11.44 -18.48
CA LEU A 379 -13.32 10.39 -19.30
C LEU A 379 -14.85 10.35 -19.16
N GLY A 380 -15.47 11.45 -18.73
CA GLY A 380 -16.93 11.57 -18.62
C GLY A 380 -17.53 10.96 -17.34
N GLY A 381 -16.69 10.50 -16.41
CA GLY A 381 -17.16 9.86 -15.18
C GLY A 381 -17.99 10.76 -14.26
N LYS A 382 -17.91 12.09 -14.40
CA LYS A 382 -18.70 13.05 -13.59
C LYS A 382 -20.21 12.85 -13.68
N ASP A 383 -20.71 12.32 -14.79
CA ASP A 383 -22.14 12.08 -15.01
C ASP A 383 -22.55 10.67 -14.54
N MET A 384 -21.56 9.79 -14.30
CA MET A 384 -21.74 8.38 -13.93
C MET A 384 -21.46 8.13 -12.46
N VAL A 385 -20.79 9.06 -11.77
CA VAL A 385 -20.30 8.90 -10.40
C VAL A 385 -20.98 9.94 -9.50
N GLU A 386 -21.67 9.47 -8.49
CA GLU A 386 -22.30 10.34 -7.49
C GLU A 386 -21.28 10.89 -6.49
N ARG A 387 -20.32 10.04 -6.11
CA ARG A 387 -19.34 10.35 -5.06
C ARG A 387 -18.07 9.52 -5.23
N ILE A 388 -16.94 10.09 -4.81
CA ILE A 388 -15.69 9.37 -4.66
C ILE A 388 -15.18 9.43 -3.22
N ILE A 389 -14.67 8.30 -2.74
CA ILE A 389 -14.05 8.15 -1.43
C ILE A 389 -12.57 7.83 -1.68
N LEU A 390 -11.69 8.70 -1.23
CA LEU A 390 -10.26 8.69 -1.58
C LEU A 390 -9.44 8.33 -0.33
N LEU A 391 -8.97 7.08 -0.27
CA LEU A 391 -8.19 6.56 0.84
C LEU A 391 -6.69 6.74 0.54
N GLY A 392 -6.00 7.60 1.28
CA GLY A 392 -4.56 7.80 1.17
C GLY A 392 -4.09 8.14 -0.26
N GLY A 393 -4.77 9.08 -0.93
CA GLY A 393 -4.47 9.40 -2.32
C GLY A 393 -3.23 10.27 -2.50
N PRO A 394 -2.25 9.92 -3.37
CA PRO A 394 -1.08 10.76 -3.67
C PRO A 394 -1.44 11.91 -4.63
N HIS A 395 -2.40 12.77 -4.22
CA HIS A 395 -2.96 13.79 -5.12
C HIS A 395 -1.93 14.82 -5.57
N ALA A 396 -1.03 15.20 -4.68
CA ALA A 396 0.10 16.07 -5.03
C ALA A 396 1.41 15.28 -5.25
N GLY A 397 1.36 13.94 -5.26
CA GLY A 397 2.53 13.07 -5.40
C GLY A 397 3.22 12.76 -4.08
N VAL A 398 4.25 11.91 -4.11
CA VAL A 398 4.96 11.41 -2.92
C VAL A 398 6.47 11.46 -3.09
N PRO A 399 7.22 11.97 -2.09
CA PRO A 399 8.68 12.00 -2.14
C PRO A 399 9.31 10.61 -2.22
N PHE A 400 8.67 9.59 -1.68
CA PHE A 400 9.10 8.19 -1.79
C PHE A 400 9.29 7.71 -3.25
N ALA A 401 8.55 8.26 -4.21
CA ALA A 401 8.73 7.95 -5.63
C ALA A 401 10.13 8.34 -6.13
N ILE A 402 10.70 9.42 -5.61
CA ILE A 402 12.03 9.90 -5.96
C ILE A 402 13.08 8.92 -5.46
N THR A 403 12.96 8.48 -4.20
CA THR A 403 13.90 7.52 -3.61
C THR A 403 13.86 6.20 -4.37
N SER A 404 12.69 5.76 -4.81
CA SER A 404 12.51 4.54 -5.59
C SER A 404 13.13 4.61 -7.00
N LEU A 405 13.21 5.81 -7.59
CA LEU A 405 13.78 6.01 -8.94
C LEU A 405 15.29 6.30 -8.91
N TYR A 406 15.80 6.93 -7.85
CA TYR A 406 17.17 7.42 -7.77
C TYR A 406 18.06 6.60 -6.85
N SER A 407 17.62 6.26 -5.66
CA SER A 407 18.41 5.49 -4.70
C SER A 407 18.36 3.99 -4.96
N LYS A 408 19.35 3.28 -4.46
CA LYS A 408 19.21 1.84 -4.27
C LYS A 408 18.06 1.63 -3.30
N VAL A 409 17.00 1.01 -3.77
CA VAL A 409 15.91 0.59 -2.90
C VAL A 409 16.41 -0.65 -2.18
N ASP A 410 16.93 -0.49 -0.97
CA ASP A 410 17.31 -1.61 -0.10
C ASP A 410 16.03 -2.30 0.40
N LEU A 411 15.40 -3.08 -0.49
CA LEU A 411 14.25 -3.91 -0.13
C LEU A 411 14.66 -5.16 0.68
N LEU A 412 15.96 -5.41 0.82
CA LEU A 412 16.49 -6.53 1.60
C LEU A 412 17.73 -6.14 2.39
N PRO A 413 17.98 -6.80 3.54
CA PRO A 413 19.29 -6.79 4.17
C PRO A 413 20.31 -7.30 3.16
N PHE A 414 21.41 -6.53 2.96
CA PHE A 414 22.56 -6.78 2.06
C PHE A 414 22.56 -6.05 0.70
N GLY A 415 21.64 -5.16 0.37
CA GLY A 415 21.74 -4.28 -0.81
C GLY A 415 21.71 -4.99 -2.18
N LEU A 416 21.54 -6.30 -2.22
CA LEU A 416 21.67 -7.12 -3.44
C LEU A 416 20.52 -6.95 -4.45
N MET A 417 19.39 -6.39 -4.03
CA MET A 417 18.22 -6.24 -4.91
C MET A 417 17.87 -4.79 -5.26
N GLY A 418 18.42 -3.83 -4.53
CA GLY A 418 18.06 -2.44 -4.69
C GLY A 418 18.20 -1.94 -6.13
N GLU A 419 19.31 -2.25 -6.78
CA GLU A 419 19.58 -1.74 -8.13
C GLU A 419 18.69 -2.38 -9.20
N ARG A 420 18.54 -3.71 -9.20
CA ARG A 420 17.68 -4.41 -10.16
C ARG A 420 16.21 -3.98 -10.05
N MET A 421 15.70 -3.83 -8.83
CA MET A 421 14.33 -3.36 -8.63
C MET A 421 14.17 -1.89 -9.03
N ARG A 422 15.15 -1.03 -8.73
CA ARG A 422 15.18 0.35 -9.20
C ARG A 422 15.10 0.44 -10.72
N GLU A 423 15.89 -0.38 -11.44
CA GLU A 423 15.85 -0.45 -12.90
C GLU A 423 14.47 -0.85 -13.42
N VAL A 424 13.81 -1.80 -12.75
CA VAL A 424 12.44 -2.21 -13.07
C VAL A 424 11.44 -1.08 -12.81
N ILE A 425 11.47 -0.45 -11.63
CA ILE A 425 10.59 0.67 -11.29
C ILE A 425 10.79 1.84 -12.27
N ALA A 426 12.02 2.08 -12.69
CA ALA A 426 12.37 3.13 -13.64
C ALA A 426 11.73 2.95 -15.03
N THR A 427 11.21 1.77 -15.35
CA THR A 427 10.45 1.51 -16.59
C THR A 427 8.95 1.78 -16.47
N MET A 428 8.43 1.97 -15.25
CA MET A 428 7.00 2.07 -14.97
C MET A 428 6.51 3.51 -15.07
N PRO A 429 5.57 3.86 -15.97
CA PRO A 429 4.99 5.21 -16.05
C PRO A 429 4.41 5.70 -14.72
N THR A 430 3.77 4.81 -13.94
CA THR A 430 3.18 5.15 -12.64
C THR A 430 4.17 5.72 -11.65
N ALA A 431 5.43 5.24 -11.65
CA ALA A 431 6.47 5.74 -10.75
C ALA A 431 6.76 7.24 -10.95
N TYR A 432 6.65 7.72 -12.19
CA TYR A 432 6.81 9.14 -12.53
C TYR A 432 5.50 9.92 -12.30
N GLN A 433 4.36 9.29 -12.52
CA GLN A 433 3.05 9.92 -12.35
C GLN A 433 2.69 10.22 -10.88
N ILE A 434 3.37 9.57 -9.93
CA ILE A 434 3.24 9.87 -8.50
C ILE A 434 4.36 10.76 -7.94
N LEU A 435 5.21 11.35 -8.79
CA LEU A 435 6.21 12.33 -8.36
C LEU A 435 5.55 13.59 -7.78
N PRO A 436 6.17 14.23 -6.76
CA PRO A 436 5.67 15.44 -6.15
C PRO A 436 5.51 16.61 -7.12
N THR A 437 4.41 17.35 -6.96
CA THR A 437 4.12 18.59 -7.70
C THR A 437 4.35 19.85 -6.85
N TYR A 438 4.91 19.69 -5.67
CA TYR A 438 5.22 20.74 -4.69
C TYR A 438 6.71 20.70 -4.32
N ASP A 439 7.19 21.78 -3.71
CA ASP A 439 8.58 21.92 -3.31
C ASP A 439 8.90 20.97 -2.14
N CYS A 440 9.58 19.88 -2.41
CA CYS A 440 10.09 18.95 -1.41
C CYS A 440 11.53 18.50 -1.69
N VAL A 441 12.10 18.86 -2.84
CA VAL A 441 13.49 18.59 -3.19
C VAL A 441 14.25 19.89 -3.29
N TYR A 442 15.43 19.93 -2.67
CA TYR A 442 16.28 21.11 -2.59
C TYR A 442 17.71 20.78 -3.00
N ASP A 443 18.38 21.71 -3.65
CA ASP A 443 19.81 21.58 -3.94
C ASP A 443 20.65 21.91 -2.70
N GLN A 444 21.98 21.71 -2.79
CA GLN A 444 22.96 21.99 -1.73
C GLN A 444 22.98 23.45 -1.25
N ASN A 445 22.31 24.36 -1.95
CA ASN A 445 22.17 25.78 -1.58
C ASN A 445 20.80 26.09 -0.98
N GLY A 446 19.96 25.09 -0.76
CA GLY A 446 18.60 25.21 -0.26
C GLY A 446 17.59 25.74 -1.29
N LYS A 447 17.94 25.74 -2.60
CA LYS A 447 17.02 26.16 -3.66
C LYS A 447 16.11 25.00 -4.05
N PRO A 448 14.77 25.22 -4.13
CA PRO A 448 13.85 24.17 -4.54
C PRO A 448 14.06 23.76 -6.00
N ILE A 449 13.88 22.47 -6.26
CA ILE A 449 13.97 21.85 -7.57
C ILE A 449 12.59 21.41 -8.02
N ASN A 450 12.11 21.96 -9.13
CA ASN A 450 10.89 21.47 -9.75
C ASN A 450 11.16 20.15 -10.47
N LEU A 451 10.77 19.04 -9.85
CA LEU A 451 11.04 17.69 -10.33
C LEU A 451 10.46 17.37 -11.70
N LEU A 452 9.29 17.94 -12.00
CA LEU A 452 8.62 17.67 -13.27
C LEU A 452 9.25 18.43 -14.44
N GLU A 453 10.05 19.46 -14.16
CA GLU A 453 10.76 20.24 -15.18
C GLU A 453 12.26 19.88 -15.28
N ASP A 454 12.83 19.34 -14.21
CA ASP A 454 14.25 18.98 -14.16
C ASP A 454 14.46 17.55 -14.69
N GLU A 455 15.00 17.43 -15.90
CA GLU A 455 15.35 16.13 -16.48
C GLU A 455 16.79 15.69 -16.18
N SER A 456 17.58 16.48 -15.45
CA SER A 456 19.03 16.28 -15.28
C SER A 456 19.39 15.04 -14.45
N TRP A 457 18.51 14.61 -13.58
CA TRP A 457 18.70 13.46 -12.69
C TRP A 457 18.28 12.12 -13.30
N LEU A 458 17.70 12.14 -14.50
CA LEU A 458 17.20 10.96 -15.21
C LEU A 458 18.08 10.59 -16.39
N SER A 459 18.09 9.29 -16.74
CA SER A 459 18.69 8.80 -17.98
C SER A 459 17.87 9.25 -19.21
N GLU A 460 18.44 9.09 -20.41
CA GLU A 460 17.74 9.46 -21.66
C GLU A 460 16.46 8.65 -21.86
N GLU A 461 16.46 7.38 -21.47
CA GLU A 461 15.32 6.46 -21.55
C GLU A 461 14.19 6.83 -20.60
N GLN A 462 14.51 7.43 -19.45
CA GLN A 462 13.55 7.81 -18.41
C GLN A 462 12.85 9.15 -18.71
N ARG A 463 13.52 10.07 -19.41
CA ARG A 463 12.99 11.42 -19.70
C ARG A 463 11.63 11.43 -20.39
N PRO A 464 11.33 10.54 -21.37
CA PRO A 464 9.99 10.46 -21.95
C PRO A 464 8.90 10.15 -20.93
N LEU A 465 9.18 9.29 -19.92
CA LEU A 465 8.23 8.94 -18.87
C LEU A 465 7.95 10.14 -17.95
N LEU A 466 8.97 10.95 -17.65
CA LEU A 466 8.78 12.19 -16.89
C LEU A 466 7.90 13.19 -17.66
N ARG A 467 8.11 13.34 -18.98
CA ARG A 467 7.28 14.22 -19.82
C ARG A 467 5.83 13.77 -19.86
N MET A 468 5.59 12.47 -19.97
CA MET A 468 4.24 11.88 -19.87
C MET A 468 3.60 12.14 -18.50
N ALA A 469 4.37 12.04 -17.41
CA ALA A 469 3.90 12.33 -16.06
C ALA A 469 3.56 13.81 -15.86
N ARG A 470 4.36 14.73 -16.40
CA ARG A 470 4.10 16.18 -16.41
C ARG A 470 2.77 16.50 -17.09
N GLU A 471 2.52 15.91 -18.26
CA GLU A 471 1.26 16.06 -18.99
C GLU A 471 0.08 15.52 -18.16
N PHE A 472 0.19 14.28 -17.65
CA PHE A 472 -0.82 13.67 -16.79
C PHE A 472 -1.17 14.56 -15.59
N ARG A 473 -0.16 15.11 -14.88
CA ARG A 473 -0.39 15.98 -13.72
C ARG A 473 -1.10 17.29 -14.10
N ARG A 474 -0.76 17.86 -15.26
CA ARG A 474 -1.42 19.05 -15.78
C ARG A 474 -2.87 18.77 -16.16
N GLU A 475 -3.15 17.63 -16.78
CA GLU A 475 -4.50 17.19 -17.13
C GLU A 475 -5.35 16.95 -15.89
N LEU A 476 -4.83 16.22 -14.88
CA LEU A 476 -5.61 15.79 -13.72
C LEU A 476 -6.04 16.95 -12.81
N GLY A 477 -5.16 17.94 -12.61
CA GLY A 477 -5.42 19.04 -11.68
C GLY A 477 -5.51 18.59 -10.22
N ASN A 478 -6.09 19.43 -9.36
CA ASN A 478 -6.10 19.22 -7.90
C ASN A 478 -7.47 19.43 -7.22
N ILE A 479 -8.54 19.35 -8.00
CA ILE A 479 -9.93 19.44 -7.51
C ILE A 479 -10.73 18.20 -7.93
N SER A 480 -11.89 17.99 -7.31
CA SER A 480 -12.88 17.02 -7.76
C SER A 480 -14.13 17.73 -8.28
N SER A 481 -14.63 17.27 -9.43
CA SER A 481 -15.88 17.76 -10.03
C SER A 481 -17.14 17.09 -9.45
N VAL A 482 -16.95 16.03 -8.65
CA VAL A 482 -18.02 15.33 -7.93
C VAL A 482 -17.79 15.42 -6.41
N PRO A 483 -18.83 15.23 -5.58
CA PRO A 483 -18.67 15.14 -4.13
C PRO A 483 -17.57 14.13 -3.75
N ALA A 484 -16.64 14.54 -2.90
CA ALA A 484 -15.50 13.72 -2.53
C ALA A 484 -15.13 13.87 -1.05
N VAL A 485 -14.60 12.80 -0.47
CA VAL A 485 -13.96 12.81 0.84
C VAL A 485 -12.54 12.28 0.74
N SER A 486 -11.56 13.04 1.26
CA SER A 486 -10.17 12.61 1.40
C SER A 486 -9.96 12.01 2.80
N ILE A 487 -9.77 10.70 2.86
CA ILE A 487 -9.45 9.95 4.08
C ILE A 487 -7.96 9.66 4.06
N PHE A 488 -7.22 10.07 5.08
CA PHE A 488 -5.76 9.96 5.08
C PHE A 488 -5.19 9.71 6.47
N GLY A 489 -4.02 9.06 6.50
CA GLY A 489 -3.29 8.85 7.73
C GLY A 489 -2.44 10.06 8.11
N TYR A 490 -2.19 10.25 9.43
CA TYR A 490 -1.37 11.30 9.98
C TYR A 490 -0.53 10.80 11.17
N GLY A 491 0.46 11.61 11.56
CA GLY A 491 1.22 11.40 12.79
C GLY A 491 2.32 10.34 12.68
N LEU A 492 2.55 9.76 11.51
CA LEU A 492 3.60 8.77 11.27
C LEU A 492 4.77 9.38 10.50
N ASP A 493 5.97 8.90 10.80
CA ASP A 493 7.19 9.32 10.12
C ASP A 493 7.08 9.07 8.63
N THR A 494 7.09 10.15 7.87
CA THR A 494 6.86 10.15 6.43
C THR A 494 7.90 11.04 5.76
N VAL A 495 8.46 10.60 4.65
CA VAL A 495 9.42 11.40 3.88
C VAL A 495 8.75 12.67 3.37
N THR A 496 9.28 13.84 3.78
CA THR A 496 8.71 15.16 3.43
C THR A 496 9.69 16.06 2.71
N ARG A 497 11.00 15.81 2.88
CA ARG A 497 12.05 16.62 2.31
C ARG A 497 13.20 15.76 1.79
N ILE A 498 13.77 16.17 0.68
CA ILE A 498 14.95 15.55 0.07
C ILE A 498 15.96 16.65 -0.26
N GLU A 499 17.20 16.45 0.12
CA GLU A 499 18.31 17.31 -0.27
C GLU A 499 19.23 16.59 -1.24
N VAL A 500 19.64 17.24 -2.31
CA VAL A 500 20.51 16.66 -3.32
C VAL A 500 21.74 17.53 -3.57
N GLU A 501 22.87 16.88 -3.77
CA GLU A 501 24.09 17.53 -4.26
C GLU A 501 24.17 17.34 -5.76
N ARG A 502 24.50 18.41 -6.50
CA ARG A 502 24.71 18.39 -7.95
C ARG A 502 26.19 18.58 -8.28
N ASN A 503 26.68 17.82 -9.25
CA ASN A 503 27.99 18.06 -9.83
C ASN A 503 27.98 19.25 -10.82
N SER A 504 29.13 19.54 -11.44
CA SER A 504 29.31 20.60 -12.44
C SER A 504 28.38 20.44 -13.66
N ASP A 505 27.97 19.23 -14.00
CA ASP A 505 27.11 18.92 -15.14
C ASP A 505 25.61 18.94 -14.76
N GLY A 506 25.29 19.31 -13.51
CA GLY A 506 23.93 19.38 -12.97
C GLY A 506 23.33 18.03 -12.57
N LYS A 507 24.08 16.93 -12.70
CA LYS A 507 23.62 15.59 -12.28
C LYS A 507 23.66 15.44 -10.76
N TRP A 508 22.67 14.75 -10.21
CA TRP A 508 22.65 14.40 -8.80
C TRP A 508 23.76 13.40 -8.47
N VAL A 509 24.51 13.65 -7.43
CA VAL A 509 25.64 12.79 -6.98
C VAL A 509 25.44 12.29 -5.55
N LYS A 510 24.58 12.95 -4.78
CA LYS A 510 24.20 12.56 -3.42
C LYS A 510 22.75 12.93 -3.17
N MET A 511 22.08 12.15 -2.34
CA MET A 511 20.71 12.42 -1.89
C MET A 511 20.61 12.11 -0.40
N GLU A 512 20.04 13.03 0.36
CA GLU A 512 19.69 12.85 1.77
C GLU A 512 18.17 13.01 1.92
N VAL A 513 17.58 12.22 2.82
CA VAL A 513 16.13 12.14 3.01
C VAL A 513 15.80 12.53 4.43
N GLU A 514 14.82 13.42 4.59
CA GLU A 514 14.30 13.84 5.88
C GLU A 514 12.84 13.38 6.01
N SER A 515 12.54 12.71 7.11
CA SER A 515 11.19 12.27 7.48
C SER A 515 10.72 13.01 8.72
N ASN A 516 9.42 13.23 8.82
CA ASN A 516 8.79 13.81 10.01
C ASN A 516 7.38 13.20 10.21
N PRO A 517 6.77 13.32 11.41
CA PRO A 517 5.49 12.70 11.73
C PRO A 517 4.30 13.49 11.12
N SER A 518 4.27 13.62 9.78
CA SER A 518 3.25 14.38 9.05
C SER A 518 2.64 13.61 7.88
N GLY A 519 2.38 12.33 8.05
CA GLY A 519 1.75 11.49 7.04
C GLY A 519 1.36 10.12 7.59
N ASP A 520 1.20 9.19 6.66
CA ASP A 520 0.76 7.81 6.90
C ASP A 520 1.89 6.77 6.69
N ASP A 521 3.15 7.17 6.84
CA ASP A 521 4.41 6.47 6.52
C ASP A 521 4.78 6.42 5.03
N ARG A 522 3.87 6.81 4.15
CA ARG A 522 4.06 6.83 2.68
C ARG A 522 3.74 8.18 2.06
N ILE A 523 2.61 8.73 2.41
CA ILE A 523 2.04 9.91 1.79
C ILE A 523 1.97 11.03 2.81
N PRO A 524 2.63 12.16 2.58
CA PRO A 524 2.47 13.35 3.42
C PRO A 524 1.03 13.84 3.42
N GLU A 525 0.53 14.29 4.59
CA GLU A 525 -0.84 14.76 4.79
C GLU A 525 -1.28 15.77 3.73
N GLY A 526 -0.42 16.76 3.43
CA GLY A 526 -0.71 17.78 2.43
C GLY A 526 -0.88 17.24 1.02
N SER A 527 -0.26 16.09 0.69
CA SER A 527 -0.42 15.42 -0.61
C SER A 527 -1.72 14.64 -0.71
N ALA A 528 -2.25 14.16 0.43
CA ALA A 528 -3.41 13.29 0.47
C ALA A 528 -4.75 14.04 0.40
N ILE A 529 -4.74 15.36 0.36
CA ILE A 529 -5.93 16.22 0.44
C ILE A 529 -6.15 16.96 -0.88
N LEU A 530 -7.35 16.87 -1.41
CA LEU A 530 -7.80 17.77 -2.49
C LEU A 530 -8.39 19.06 -1.91
N HIS A 531 -8.27 20.17 -2.65
CA HIS A 531 -8.69 21.48 -2.16
C HIS A 531 -10.17 21.62 -1.80
N ASN A 532 -11.04 20.96 -2.53
CA ASN A 532 -12.50 21.09 -2.40
C ASN A 532 -13.18 19.84 -1.84
N THR A 533 -12.49 19.06 -1.02
CA THR A 533 -13.04 17.83 -0.44
C THR A 533 -13.31 17.96 1.07
N GLU A 534 -14.27 17.20 1.57
CA GLU A 534 -14.33 16.89 3.00
C GLU A 534 -13.06 16.10 3.37
N ILE A 535 -12.59 16.25 4.61
CA ILE A 535 -11.41 15.52 5.09
C ILE A 535 -11.77 14.58 6.23
N HIS A 536 -11.07 13.45 6.32
CA HIS A 536 -11.24 12.51 7.42
C HIS A 536 -9.86 11.94 7.82
N PRO A 537 -9.11 12.65 8.67
CA PRO A 537 -7.80 12.19 9.14
C PRO A 537 -7.94 11.05 10.16
N VAL A 538 -7.04 10.07 10.08
CA VAL A 538 -6.93 8.94 11.01
C VAL A 538 -5.47 8.70 11.39
N GLU A 539 -5.17 8.30 12.62
CA GLU A 539 -3.81 7.94 13.01
C GLU A 539 -3.54 6.48 12.61
N GLN A 540 -3.26 6.26 11.32
CA GLN A 540 -3.11 4.92 10.77
C GLN A 540 -2.10 4.89 9.62
N HIS A 541 -1.43 3.74 9.45
CA HIS A 541 -0.53 3.46 8.33
C HIS A 541 -1.27 3.39 6.99
N HIS A 542 -0.57 3.79 5.93
CA HIS A 542 -1.09 3.82 4.56
C HIS A 542 -1.76 2.51 4.13
N GLY A 543 -1.06 1.39 4.30
CA GLY A 543 -1.56 0.06 3.94
C GLY A 543 -2.63 -0.52 4.88
N LYS A 544 -3.06 0.23 5.90
CA LYS A 544 -4.07 -0.20 6.89
C LYS A 544 -5.29 0.72 6.95
N LEU A 545 -5.35 1.77 6.14
CA LEU A 545 -6.47 2.72 6.12
C LEU A 545 -7.81 2.02 5.94
N TYR A 546 -7.91 1.07 5.01
CA TYR A 546 -9.16 0.39 4.67
C TYR A 546 -9.64 -0.63 5.73
N VAL A 547 -8.80 -0.98 6.72
CA VAL A 547 -9.19 -1.87 7.85
C VAL A 547 -9.46 -1.11 9.14
N ASP A 548 -9.10 0.18 9.19
CA ASP A 548 -9.30 1.02 10.36
C ASP A 548 -10.79 1.20 10.70
N ASN A 549 -11.13 1.09 11.99
CA ASN A 549 -12.53 1.16 12.42
C ASN A 549 -13.18 2.53 12.17
N ASP A 550 -12.40 3.59 12.30
CA ASP A 550 -12.87 4.95 12.04
C ASP A 550 -13.13 5.17 10.55
N VAL A 551 -12.26 4.61 9.69
CA VAL A 551 -12.46 4.59 8.24
C VAL A 551 -13.68 3.75 7.87
N LYS A 552 -13.86 2.55 8.45
CA LYS A 552 -15.04 1.71 8.24
C LYS A 552 -16.33 2.43 8.62
N MET A 553 -16.35 3.14 9.74
CA MET A 553 -17.50 3.96 10.13
C MET A 553 -17.74 5.10 9.15
N ARG A 554 -16.69 5.77 8.67
CA ARG A 554 -16.83 6.79 7.63
C ARG A 554 -17.37 6.20 6.32
N LEU A 555 -16.87 5.06 5.87
CA LEU A 555 -17.40 4.35 4.70
C LEU A 555 -18.90 4.05 4.85
N LYS A 556 -19.30 3.50 6.00
CA LYS A 556 -20.72 3.27 6.29
C LYS A 556 -21.55 4.54 6.15
N MET A 557 -21.11 5.64 6.75
CA MET A 557 -21.80 6.94 6.66
C MET A 557 -21.93 7.44 5.22
N GLU A 558 -20.89 7.28 4.40
CA GLU A 558 -20.89 7.74 3.01
C GLU A 558 -21.74 6.85 2.09
N LEU A 559 -21.84 5.56 2.39
CA LEU A 559 -22.54 4.57 1.59
C LEU A 559 -24.01 4.36 1.99
N THR A 560 -24.44 4.90 3.13
CA THR A 560 -25.83 4.81 3.62
C THR A 560 -26.57 6.14 3.60
N ARG A 561 -25.98 7.18 3.02
CA ARG A 561 -26.59 8.51 2.85
C ARG A 561 -27.65 8.55 1.77
#